data_ce3de5edf718727757b9b844f51ed8f8
#
_entry.id   ce3de5edf718727757b9b844f51ed8f8
#
_cell.length_a   1.000
_cell.length_b   1.000
_cell.length_c   1.000
_cell.angle_alpha   90.00
_cell.angle_beta   90.00
_cell.angle_gamma   90.00
#
_symmetry.space_group_name_H-M   'P 1'
#
loop_
_entity.id
_entity.type
_entity.pdbx_description
1 polymer ?
#
loop_
_entity_poly.entity_id
_entity_poly.type
_entity_poly.pdbx_seq_one_letter_code
_entity_poly.pdbx_strand_id
1 'polypeptide(L)'
;STPKPSAAASDVYKRQIYDELAKERDTNQPIRHYLVRHEQGASHSAEGYARSSGKVGVMLVTSGPGVTNAVTGLTDAMMDSIPIVCISGQVPTHLIGTDAFQECDAVGITRPCTKHNWLVKDINDLSRILHEAFYVASSGRPGPVLVDIPKDIQFQTGTYIGPETVKHKSYRPKLKANIDQIDDALKLIADAEKPIFYTGGGVINSGNAAVQLLREFVRLTGFPITSTLQGLGAYPGDDSQFIGMLGMHGTYEANMAMNECDLMINIGARFDDRITGKIDQFSPNSKKIHIDIDPSSINKIVKVDVPLIGDVAHVLEDSIKLWKSKVYKINKSPLKEWWKTIDKWKEKDSLKYASDKNIIKPQHAIQRLYELTKDKDVFVTTEVGQHQMWAAQYYKFSKPNRWITSGGLGTMGFGLPAAIGAQVAHPDKLVIDIAGEASILMCIQEMSTAIQHKLPVKIFIINNQYMGMVRQWQELLHDKRYSHSYTDALPDFVKLAEAYGAKGIRVQKPNELDKAINEMIEYDGPVIFDCVVEQNENVFPMIPSGKAHNEMLLGDETVKEEISDEGKVLV
;
A
#
# COMPACT_ATOMS: atom_id res chain seq x y z
N SER A 1 -23.10 8.28 -9.16
CA SER A 1 -23.04 7.32 -8.06
C SER A 1 -21.80 6.47 -8.19
N THR A 2 -20.95 6.46 -7.18
CA THR A 2 -19.74 5.64 -7.16
C THR A 2 -20.10 4.22 -6.73
N PRO A 3 -19.64 3.17 -7.44
CA PRO A 3 -19.80 1.80 -6.97
C PRO A 3 -19.06 1.62 -5.65
N LYS A 4 -19.65 0.90 -4.72
CA LYS A 4 -19.08 0.63 -3.39
C LYS A 4 -19.00 -0.88 -3.20
N PRO A 5 -17.81 -1.47 -2.92
CA PRO A 5 -17.74 -2.86 -2.53
C PRO A 5 -18.36 -3.06 -1.16
N SER A 6 -19.11 -4.13 -0.97
CA SER A 6 -19.66 -4.50 0.32
C SER A 6 -19.71 -6.01 0.49
N ALA A 7 -19.61 -6.45 1.72
CA ALA A 7 -19.32 -7.81 2.11
C ALA A 7 -20.52 -8.75 2.30
N ALA A 8 -20.13 -9.92 2.46
CA ALA A 8 -20.58 -11.29 2.53
C ALA A 8 -21.76 -11.64 3.45
N ALA A 9 -22.35 -12.77 3.08
CA ALA A 9 -23.05 -13.82 3.86
C ALA A 9 -24.25 -13.45 4.74
N SER A 10 -25.15 -14.43 4.78
CA SER A 10 -26.44 -14.52 5.50
C SER A 10 -26.54 -13.70 6.78
N ASP A 11 -27.59 -12.87 6.90
CA ASP A 11 -27.51 -11.89 7.90
C ASP A 11 -28.79 -11.38 8.50
N VAL A 12 -28.93 -11.67 9.78
CA VAL A 12 -30.09 -11.26 10.56
C VAL A 12 -30.07 -9.76 10.90
N TYR A 13 -28.88 -9.14 10.95
CA TYR A 13 -28.69 -7.80 11.52
C TYR A 13 -28.39 -6.68 10.51
N LYS A 14 -28.46 -6.98 9.21
CA LYS A 14 -28.36 -5.97 8.13
C LYS A 14 -29.43 -6.11 7.04
N ARG A 15 -30.43 -6.97 7.25
CA ARG A 15 -31.48 -7.25 6.25
C ARG A 15 -32.22 -6.00 5.82
N GLN A 16 -32.44 -5.05 6.72
CA GLN A 16 -33.11 -3.79 6.43
C GLN A 16 -32.31 -2.92 5.46
N ILE A 17 -30.98 -2.87 5.66
CA ILE A 17 -30.08 -2.16 4.74
C ILE A 17 -30.11 -2.82 3.36
N TYR A 18 -30.12 -4.14 3.28
CA TYR A 18 -30.24 -4.87 2.00
C TYR A 18 -31.60 -4.68 1.33
N ASP A 19 -32.69 -4.62 2.10
CA ASP A 19 -34.03 -4.36 1.58
C ASP A 19 -34.08 -2.97 0.94
N GLU A 20 -33.53 -1.95 1.58
CA GLU A 20 -33.46 -0.60 1.03
C GLU A 20 -32.52 -0.55 -0.20
N LEU A 21 -31.36 -1.22 -0.18
CA LEU A 21 -30.49 -1.32 -1.35
C LEU A 21 -31.17 -2.04 -2.52
N ALA A 22 -32.06 -3.01 -2.25
CA ALA A 22 -32.85 -3.68 -3.29
C ALA A 22 -33.89 -2.73 -3.91
N LYS A 23 -34.56 -1.91 -3.09
CA LYS A 23 -35.51 -0.88 -3.57
C LYS A 23 -34.81 0.19 -4.41
N GLU A 24 -33.58 0.58 -4.02
CA GLU A 24 -32.75 1.55 -4.76
C GLU A 24 -32.25 1.01 -6.10
N ARG A 25 -32.28 -0.30 -6.35
CA ARG A 25 -31.73 -0.92 -7.57
C ARG A 25 -32.39 -0.40 -8.84
N ASP A 26 -33.68 -0.11 -8.78
CA ASP A 26 -34.49 0.32 -9.92
C ASP A 26 -34.56 1.84 -10.08
N THR A 27 -33.76 2.58 -9.32
CA THR A 27 -33.66 4.04 -9.42
C THR A 27 -32.68 4.46 -10.54
N ASN A 28 -32.72 5.75 -10.91
CA ASN A 28 -31.83 6.32 -11.93
C ASN A 28 -30.34 6.36 -11.47
N GLN A 29 -30.07 6.18 -10.18
CA GLN A 29 -28.72 6.20 -9.61
C GLN A 29 -28.54 5.11 -8.54
N PRO A 30 -28.60 3.83 -8.88
CA PRO A 30 -28.52 2.75 -7.90
C PRO A 30 -27.15 2.70 -7.22
N ILE A 31 -27.16 2.40 -5.91
CA ILE A 31 -25.95 2.04 -5.19
C ILE A 31 -25.53 0.66 -5.65
N ARG A 32 -24.38 0.56 -6.34
CA ARG A 32 -23.83 -0.74 -6.73
C ARG A 32 -23.22 -1.45 -5.54
N HIS A 33 -23.67 -2.65 -5.31
CA HIS A 33 -23.24 -3.54 -4.24
C HIS A 33 -22.53 -4.76 -4.83
N TYR A 34 -21.33 -5.07 -4.30
CA TYR A 34 -20.52 -6.22 -4.71
C TYR A 34 -20.45 -7.21 -3.56
N LEU A 35 -21.01 -8.41 -3.77
CA LEU A 35 -21.01 -9.47 -2.77
C LEU A 35 -19.69 -10.24 -2.84
N VAL A 36 -18.84 -10.05 -1.84
CA VAL A 36 -17.60 -10.82 -1.63
C VAL A 36 -17.86 -12.11 -0.84
N ARG A 37 -16.87 -12.98 -0.73
CA ARG A 37 -17.01 -14.31 -0.09
C ARG A 37 -16.55 -14.33 1.36
N HIS A 38 -15.74 -13.33 1.78
CA HIS A 38 -15.26 -13.20 3.15
C HIS A 38 -15.08 -11.72 3.51
N GLU A 39 -15.30 -11.35 4.76
CA GLU A 39 -15.24 -9.95 5.21
C GLU A 39 -13.82 -9.36 5.15
N GLN A 40 -12.78 -10.19 5.30
CA GLN A 40 -11.41 -9.77 5.01
C GLN A 40 -11.28 -9.37 3.54
N GLY A 41 -11.85 -10.14 2.61
CA GLY A 41 -11.92 -9.78 1.20
C GLY A 41 -12.67 -8.47 0.95
N ALA A 42 -13.73 -8.18 1.73
CA ALA A 42 -14.44 -6.89 1.66
C ALA A 42 -13.54 -5.72 2.05
N SER A 43 -12.80 -5.85 3.15
CA SER A 43 -11.92 -4.77 3.62
C SER A 43 -10.80 -4.49 2.64
N HIS A 44 -10.10 -5.51 2.14
CA HIS A 44 -9.05 -5.33 1.15
C HIS A 44 -9.58 -4.84 -0.22
N SER A 45 -10.81 -5.24 -0.61
CA SER A 45 -11.45 -4.65 -1.80
C SER A 45 -11.76 -3.17 -1.61
N ALA A 46 -12.22 -2.77 -0.43
CA ALA A 46 -12.43 -1.36 -0.10
C ALA A 46 -11.11 -0.57 -0.10
N GLU A 47 -9.99 -1.20 0.36
CA GLU A 47 -8.65 -0.62 0.27
C GLU A 47 -8.20 -0.44 -1.17
N GLY A 48 -8.29 -1.49 -2.00
CA GLY A 48 -7.92 -1.43 -3.40
C GLY A 48 -8.72 -0.37 -4.17
N TYR A 49 -10.01 -0.25 -3.87
CA TYR A 49 -10.85 0.84 -4.38
C TYR A 49 -10.34 2.21 -3.94
N ALA A 50 -10.06 2.39 -2.65
CA ALA A 50 -9.62 3.67 -2.11
C ALA A 50 -8.26 4.09 -2.66
N ARG A 51 -7.28 3.18 -2.66
CA ARG A 51 -5.91 3.42 -3.14
C ARG A 51 -5.88 3.76 -4.63
N SER A 52 -6.67 3.06 -5.44
CA SER A 52 -6.69 3.27 -6.89
C SER A 52 -7.46 4.52 -7.32
N SER A 53 -8.57 4.83 -6.65
CA SER A 53 -9.48 5.93 -7.02
C SER A 53 -9.23 7.25 -6.29
N GLY A 54 -8.51 7.22 -5.15
CA GLY A 54 -8.39 8.37 -4.24
C GLY A 54 -9.67 8.72 -3.48
N LYS A 55 -10.67 7.82 -3.47
CA LYS A 55 -11.96 8.01 -2.79
C LYS A 55 -12.05 7.09 -1.57
N VAL A 56 -12.98 7.38 -0.67
CA VAL A 56 -13.24 6.52 0.50
C VAL A 56 -13.82 5.19 0.06
N GLY A 57 -13.19 4.09 0.49
CA GLY A 57 -13.75 2.74 0.34
C GLY A 57 -14.90 2.52 1.34
N VAL A 58 -15.91 1.75 0.96
CA VAL A 58 -17.03 1.46 1.85
C VAL A 58 -17.30 -0.03 1.85
N MET A 59 -17.43 -0.59 3.05
CA MET A 59 -17.81 -1.98 3.25
C MET A 59 -18.97 -2.09 4.24
N LEU A 60 -19.77 -3.14 4.06
CA LEU A 60 -20.90 -3.46 4.93
C LEU A 60 -20.74 -4.89 5.45
N VAL A 61 -20.68 -5.06 6.76
CA VAL A 61 -20.51 -6.37 7.43
C VAL A 61 -21.62 -6.62 8.45
N THR A 62 -21.81 -7.88 8.83
CA THR A 62 -22.72 -8.21 9.92
C THR A 62 -22.06 -7.99 11.29
N SER A 63 -22.84 -8.11 12.35
CA SER A 63 -22.36 -8.23 13.73
C SER A 63 -21.52 -9.50 13.94
N GLY A 64 -20.90 -9.61 15.10
CA GLY A 64 -20.16 -10.81 15.50
C GLY A 64 -19.07 -11.18 14.50
N PRO A 65 -19.18 -12.35 13.84
CA PRO A 65 -18.14 -12.85 12.92
C PRO A 65 -17.87 -11.92 11.75
N GLY A 66 -18.85 -11.12 11.30
CA GLY A 66 -18.64 -10.17 10.22
C GLY A 66 -17.64 -9.06 10.58
N VAL A 67 -17.78 -8.49 11.77
CA VAL A 67 -16.84 -7.48 12.26
C VAL A 67 -15.48 -8.10 12.57
N THR A 68 -15.45 -9.26 13.28
CA THR A 68 -14.18 -9.87 13.67
C THR A 68 -13.36 -10.32 12.47
N ASN A 69 -13.99 -10.81 11.40
CA ASN A 69 -13.30 -11.14 10.13
C ASN A 69 -12.77 -9.91 9.37
N ALA A 70 -13.35 -8.73 9.60
CA ALA A 70 -12.91 -7.49 8.96
C ALA A 70 -11.68 -6.85 9.63
N VAL A 71 -11.33 -7.26 10.86
CA VAL A 71 -10.30 -6.60 11.68
C VAL A 71 -8.93 -6.56 11.02
N THR A 72 -8.52 -7.64 10.35
CA THR A 72 -7.23 -7.67 9.62
C THR A 72 -7.16 -6.55 8.59
N GLY A 73 -8.17 -6.41 7.74
CA GLY A 73 -8.15 -5.36 6.72
C GLY A 73 -8.34 -3.94 7.29
N LEU A 74 -9.11 -3.78 8.36
CA LEU A 74 -9.18 -2.49 9.06
C LEU A 74 -7.80 -2.12 9.66
N THR A 75 -7.07 -3.09 10.21
CA THR A 75 -5.73 -2.86 10.74
C THR A 75 -4.75 -2.51 9.61
N ASP A 76 -4.83 -3.20 8.47
CA ASP A 76 -4.03 -2.90 7.27
C ASP A 76 -4.27 -1.46 6.79
N ALA A 77 -5.53 -1.09 6.60
CA ALA A 77 -5.92 0.26 6.22
C ALA A 77 -5.44 1.34 7.22
N MET A 78 -5.44 1.04 8.53
CA MET A 78 -4.93 1.95 9.57
C MET A 78 -3.42 2.12 9.47
N MET A 79 -2.68 1.02 9.28
CA MET A 79 -1.22 1.04 9.15
C MET A 79 -0.76 1.79 7.91
N ASP A 80 -1.47 1.62 6.79
CA ASP A 80 -1.13 2.23 5.50
C ASP A 80 -1.85 3.57 5.24
N SER A 81 -2.65 4.05 6.19
CA SER A 81 -3.36 5.34 6.09
C SER A 81 -4.36 5.37 4.92
N ILE A 82 -5.23 4.36 4.81
CA ILE A 82 -6.22 4.23 3.74
C ILE A 82 -7.63 4.52 4.26
N PRO A 83 -8.37 5.43 3.60
CA PRO A 83 -9.69 5.82 4.07
C PRO A 83 -10.74 4.76 3.77
N ILE A 84 -11.29 4.12 4.81
CA ILE A 84 -12.40 3.16 4.72
C ILE A 84 -13.50 3.55 5.71
N VAL A 85 -14.74 3.44 5.27
CA VAL A 85 -15.91 3.45 6.15
C VAL A 85 -16.46 2.02 6.21
N CYS A 86 -16.31 1.39 7.37
CA CYS A 86 -16.92 0.12 7.69
C CYS A 86 -18.27 0.36 8.36
N ILE A 87 -19.34 -0.13 7.75
CA ILE A 87 -20.68 -0.13 8.33
C ILE A 87 -20.95 -1.54 8.83
N SER A 88 -21.22 -1.68 10.14
CA SER A 88 -21.57 -2.98 10.74
C SER A 88 -23.01 -2.99 11.25
N GLY A 89 -23.64 -4.14 11.12
CA GLY A 89 -24.87 -4.39 11.87
C GLY A 89 -24.54 -4.77 13.31
N GLN A 90 -25.47 -4.55 14.23
CA GLN A 90 -25.36 -4.95 15.64
C GLN A 90 -26.66 -5.56 16.12
N VAL A 91 -26.60 -6.34 17.21
CA VAL A 91 -27.79 -6.83 17.91
C VAL A 91 -28.66 -5.65 18.37
N PRO A 92 -29.97 -5.84 18.59
CA PRO A 92 -30.83 -4.77 19.13
C PRO A 92 -30.24 -4.14 20.40
N THR A 93 -30.44 -2.83 20.57
CA THR A 93 -29.82 -2.07 21.66
C THR A 93 -30.05 -2.65 23.05
N HIS A 94 -31.23 -3.24 23.31
CA HIS A 94 -31.58 -3.87 24.59
C HIS A 94 -30.91 -5.25 24.83
N LEU A 95 -30.29 -5.83 23.78
CA LEU A 95 -29.57 -7.10 23.88
C LEU A 95 -28.05 -6.92 23.98
N ILE A 96 -27.55 -5.72 23.81
CA ILE A 96 -26.10 -5.44 23.94
C ILE A 96 -25.65 -5.71 25.37
N GLY A 97 -24.65 -6.58 25.54
CA GLY A 97 -24.09 -7.01 26.82
C GLY A 97 -24.84 -8.20 27.45
N THR A 98 -25.64 -8.93 26.67
CA THR A 98 -26.41 -10.11 27.16
C THR A 98 -25.92 -11.44 26.56
N ASP A 99 -24.81 -11.46 25.84
CA ASP A 99 -24.32 -12.63 25.09
C ASP A 99 -25.31 -13.12 24.03
N ALA A 100 -25.98 -12.17 23.37
CA ALA A 100 -26.96 -12.47 22.33
C ALA A 100 -26.31 -13.12 21.10
N PHE A 101 -27.07 -13.86 20.30
CA PHE A 101 -26.56 -14.50 19.09
C PHE A 101 -25.93 -13.50 18.13
N GLN A 102 -24.68 -13.76 17.74
CA GLN A 102 -23.85 -12.88 16.91
C GLN A 102 -23.54 -11.50 17.52
N GLU A 103 -23.61 -11.38 18.82
CA GLU A 103 -23.12 -10.19 19.51
C GLU A 103 -21.59 -10.17 19.53
N CYS A 104 -21.01 -9.00 19.37
CA CYS A 104 -19.63 -8.70 19.77
C CYS A 104 -19.49 -7.21 20.09
N ASP A 105 -18.51 -6.87 20.92
CA ASP A 105 -18.14 -5.46 21.15
C ASP A 105 -17.35 -4.93 19.95
N ALA A 106 -18.09 -4.62 18.87
CA ALA A 106 -17.51 -4.11 17.63
C ALA A 106 -16.68 -2.84 17.84
N VAL A 107 -17.16 -1.94 18.69
CA VAL A 107 -16.46 -0.69 19.05
C VAL A 107 -15.17 -0.98 19.82
N GLY A 108 -15.22 -1.87 20.80
CA GLY A 108 -14.04 -2.25 21.60
C GLY A 108 -12.97 -2.94 20.76
N ILE A 109 -13.37 -3.93 19.94
CA ILE A 109 -12.45 -4.69 19.07
C ILE A 109 -11.79 -3.77 18.03
N THR A 110 -12.53 -2.85 17.43
CA THR A 110 -12.01 -1.99 16.34
C THR A 110 -11.34 -0.70 16.82
N ARG A 111 -11.43 -0.38 18.10
CA ARG A 111 -10.85 0.85 18.66
C ARG A 111 -9.36 1.04 18.36
N PRO A 112 -8.48 0.03 18.50
CA PRO A 112 -7.05 0.18 18.24
C PRO A 112 -6.70 0.22 16.74
N CYS A 113 -7.58 -0.25 15.86
CA CYS A 113 -7.33 -0.35 14.42
C CYS A 113 -8.21 0.58 13.57
N THR A 114 -8.85 1.58 14.19
CA THR A 114 -9.65 2.60 13.48
C THR A 114 -9.33 3.99 14.00
N LYS A 115 -9.53 5.01 13.16
CA LYS A 115 -9.40 6.42 13.59
C LYS A 115 -10.51 6.82 14.56
N HIS A 116 -11.70 6.31 14.32
CA HIS A 116 -12.86 6.52 15.18
C HIS A 116 -13.92 5.44 14.92
N ASN A 117 -14.78 5.21 15.90
CA ASN A 117 -15.91 4.32 15.79
C ASN A 117 -17.14 4.88 16.52
N TRP A 118 -18.33 4.58 16.00
CA TRP A 118 -19.60 5.01 16.55
C TRP A 118 -20.52 3.80 16.75
N LEU A 119 -21.19 3.76 17.89
CA LEU A 119 -22.39 2.94 18.08
C LEU A 119 -23.60 3.88 17.94
N VAL A 120 -24.43 3.67 16.92
CA VAL A 120 -25.61 4.49 16.66
C VAL A 120 -26.70 4.14 17.67
N LYS A 121 -27.17 5.13 18.43
CA LYS A 121 -28.19 4.96 19.47
C LYS A 121 -29.53 5.63 19.15
N ASP A 122 -29.55 6.53 18.18
CA ASP A 122 -30.73 7.29 17.72
C ASP A 122 -30.68 7.40 16.20
N ILE A 123 -31.78 7.09 15.53
CA ILE A 123 -31.91 7.18 14.08
C ILE A 123 -31.68 8.62 13.56
N ASN A 124 -32.04 9.61 14.36
CA ASN A 124 -31.85 11.02 14.00
C ASN A 124 -30.37 11.44 13.95
N ASP A 125 -29.50 10.71 14.64
CA ASP A 125 -28.04 10.90 14.59
C ASP A 125 -27.37 10.21 13.39
N LEU A 126 -28.02 9.22 12.77
CA LEU A 126 -27.40 8.37 11.75
C LEU A 126 -26.85 9.18 10.56
N SER A 127 -27.63 10.12 10.04
CA SER A 127 -27.19 10.97 8.92
C SER A 127 -25.92 11.75 9.28
N ARG A 128 -25.91 12.41 10.44
CA ARG A 128 -24.75 13.16 10.94
C ARG A 128 -23.53 12.27 11.12
N ILE A 129 -23.71 11.09 11.76
CA ILE A 129 -22.62 10.13 12.01
C ILE A 129 -22.01 9.63 10.70
N LEU A 130 -22.82 9.30 9.70
CA LEU A 130 -22.30 8.86 8.39
C LEU A 130 -21.48 9.97 7.71
N HIS A 131 -21.94 11.22 7.72
CA HIS A 131 -21.16 12.34 7.18
C HIS A 131 -19.85 12.55 7.94
N GLU A 132 -19.88 12.49 9.28
CA GLU A 132 -18.68 12.58 10.12
C GLU A 132 -17.72 11.41 9.83
N ALA A 133 -18.23 10.19 9.61
CA ALA A 133 -17.43 9.02 9.30
C ALA A 133 -16.62 9.20 8.01
N PHE A 134 -17.26 9.67 6.93
CA PHE A 134 -16.55 9.99 5.69
C PHE A 134 -15.52 11.10 5.86
N TYR A 135 -15.87 12.14 6.62
CA TYR A 135 -14.97 13.25 6.91
C TYR A 135 -13.74 12.79 7.71
N VAL A 136 -13.95 12.04 8.79
CA VAL A 136 -12.86 11.54 9.64
C VAL A 136 -11.97 10.55 8.87
N ALA A 137 -12.56 9.65 8.08
CA ALA A 137 -11.80 8.69 7.29
C ALA A 137 -10.86 9.36 6.30
N SER A 138 -11.31 10.43 5.61
CA SER A 138 -10.58 11.03 4.49
C SER A 138 -9.73 12.26 4.84
N SER A 139 -9.93 12.89 6.00
CA SER A 139 -9.22 14.12 6.37
C SER A 139 -8.04 13.87 7.30
N GLY A 140 -7.08 14.80 7.34
CA GLY A 140 -5.84 14.62 8.08
C GLY A 140 -5.06 13.41 7.55
N ARG A 141 -4.42 12.62 8.44
CA ARG A 141 -3.92 11.32 8.05
C ARG A 141 -5.12 10.40 7.77
N PRO A 142 -5.33 9.91 6.54
CA PRO A 142 -6.46 9.04 6.23
C PRO A 142 -6.43 7.74 7.03
N GLY A 143 -7.55 7.06 7.14
CA GLY A 143 -7.62 5.78 7.81
C GLY A 143 -9.06 5.26 7.97
N PRO A 144 -9.25 4.03 8.43
CA PRO A 144 -10.55 3.41 8.57
C PRO A 144 -11.33 3.96 9.76
N VAL A 145 -12.64 3.90 9.63
CA VAL A 145 -13.61 4.19 10.70
C VAL A 145 -14.71 3.13 10.70
N LEU A 146 -15.37 2.94 11.85
CA LEU A 146 -16.49 2.01 11.98
C LEU A 146 -17.77 2.76 12.39
N VAL A 147 -18.90 2.40 11.76
CA VAL A 147 -20.24 2.82 12.16
C VAL A 147 -21.06 1.57 12.43
N ASP A 148 -21.33 1.31 13.72
CA ASP A 148 -22.05 0.15 14.20
C ASP A 148 -23.53 0.49 14.42
N ILE A 149 -24.45 -0.20 13.70
CA ILE A 149 -25.86 0.17 13.62
C ILE A 149 -26.72 -0.97 14.17
N PRO A 150 -27.28 -0.82 15.40
CA PRO A 150 -28.18 -1.79 15.99
C PRO A 150 -29.42 -2.06 15.15
N LYS A 151 -29.91 -3.29 15.20
CA LYS A 151 -31.04 -3.76 14.40
C LYS A 151 -32.33 -2.95 14.63
N ASP A 152 -32.64 -2.62 15.87
CA ASP A 152 -33.80 -1.80 16.22
C ASP A 152 -33.72 -0.37 15.66
N ILE A 153 -32.51 0.20 15.57
CA ILE A 153 -32.28 1.49 14.89
C ILE A 153 -32.54 1.38 13.38
N GLN A 154 -32.15 0.25 12.75
CA GLN A 154 -32.37 0.04 11.30
C GLN A 154 -33.86 -0.05 10.94
N PHE A 155 -34.74 -0.39 11.89
CA PHE A 155 -36.20 -0.43 11.68
C PHE A 155 -36.88 0.93 11.91
N GLN A 156 -36.19 1.89 12.51
CA GLN A 156 -36.76 3.19 12.78
C GLN A 156 -36.78 4.08 11.53
N THR A 157 -37.75 4.95 11.46
CA THR A 157 -37.84 5.99 10.42
C THR A 157 -37.37 7.33 11.00
N GLY A 158 -36.43 7.96 10.31
CA GLY A 158 -35.91 9.27 10.68
C GLY A 158 -35.94 10.25 9.51
N THR A 159 -35.70 11.53 9.78
CA THR A 159 -35.58 12.54 8.75
C THR A 159 -34.11 12.71 8.35
N TYR A 160 -33.82 12.54 7.07
CA TYR A 160 -32.47 12.82 6.55
C TYR A 160 -32.19 14.32 6.58
N ILE A 161 -31.17 14.73 7.32
CA ILE A 161 -30.67 16.11 7.36
C ILE A 161 -29.22 16.06 6.86
N GLY A 162 -29.02 16.43 5.57
CA GLY A 162 -27.68 16.61 5.01
C GLY A 162 -27.05 17.88 5.58
N PRO A 163 -25.85 17.81 6.21
CA PRO A 163 -25.18 19.00 6.67
C PRO A 163 -24.61 19.80 5.50
N GLU A 164 -24.77 21.13 5.49
CA GLU A 164 -24.09 22.02 4.54
C GLU A 164 -22.57 21.94 4.68
N THR A 165 -22.08 21.75 5.91
CA THR A 165 -20.65 21.56 6.22
C THR A 165 -20.48 20.47 7.27
N VAL A 166 -19.60 19.51 7.01
CA VAL A 166 -19.27 18.44 7.97
C VAL A 166 -18.19 18.95 8.92
N LYS A 167 -18.46 18.90 10.23
CA LYS A 167 -17.52 19.28 11.30
C LYS A 167 -17.58 18.24 12.41
N HIS A 168 -16.44 17.75 12.84
CA HIS A 168 -16.34 16.94 14.05
C HIS A 168 -15.92 17.79 15.24
N LYS A 169 -16.50 17.55 16.44
CA LYS A 169 -16.30 18.41 17.63
C LYS A 169 -14.84 18.53 18.04
N SER A 170 -14.09 17.43 18.05
CA SER A 170 -12.72 17.34 18.55
C SER A 170 -11.66 17.09 17.48
N TYR A 171 -12.05 16.79 16.24
CA TYR A 171 -11.11 16.44 15.17
C TYR A 171 -10.92 17.62 14.21
N ARG A 172 -9.73 18.23 14.24
CA ARG A 172 -9.36 19.40 13.43
C ARG A 172 -7.93 19.24 12.94
N PRO A 173 -7.72 18.54 11.82
CA PRO A 173 -6.38 18.35 11.27
C PRO A 173 -5.75 19.69 10.86
N LYS A 174 -4.45 19.85 11.14
CA LYS A 174 -3.68 21.02 10.74
C LYS A 174 -3.22 20.85 9.30
N LEU A 175 -3.73 21.66 8.38
CA LEU A 175 -3.41 21.53 6.95
C LEU A 175 -2.24 22.40 6.50
N LYS A 176 -1.96 23.53 7.18
CA LYS A 176 -0.90 24.47 6.79
C LYS A 176 0.23 24.47 7.81
N ALA A 177 1.46 24.34 7.32
CA ALA A 177 2.66 24.52 8.14
C ALA A 177 2.90 26.01 8.46
N ASN A 178 3.80 26.28 9.41
CA ASN A 178 4.25 27.64 9.70
C ASN A 178 5.21 28.10 8.59
N ILE A 179 4.97 29.30 8.05
CA ILE A 179 5.74 29.86 6.95
C ILE A 179 7.22 30.12 7.33
N ASP A 180 7.49 30.51 8.58
CA ASP A 180 8.86 30.73 9.06
C ASP A 180 9.63 29.41 9.12
N GLN A 181 8.98 28.31 9.54
CA GLN A 181 9.58 26.97 9.50
C GLN A 181 9.83 26.49 8.07
N ILE A 182 8.94 26.82 7.12
CA ILE A 182 9.17 26.56 5.69
C ILE A 182 10.41 27.31 5.22
N ASP A 183 10.55 28.58 5.59
CA ASP A 183 11.72 29.40 5.23
C ASP A 183 13.03 28.82 5.79
N ASP A 184 13.02 28.35 7.04
CA ASP A 184 14.18 27.69 7.65
C ASP A 184 14.54 26.40 6.93
N ALA A 185 13.54 25.60 6.53
CA ALA A 185 13.75 24.42 5.70
C ALA A 185 14.38 24.77 4.34
N LEU A 186 13.91 25.86 3.69
CA LEU A 186 14.42 26.30 2.39
C LEU A 186 15.86 26.81 2.47
N LYS A 187 16.28 27.42 3.58
CA LYS A 187 17.68 27.78 3.84
C LYS A 187 18.56 26.54 3.86
N LEU A 188 18.15 25.50 4.62
CA LEU A 188 18.88 24.22 4.65
C LEU A 188 18.98 23.58 3.27
N ILE A 189 17.90 23.66 2.47
CA ILE A 189 17.88 23.14 1.10
C ILE A 189 18.83 23.90 0.20
N ALA A 190 18.93 25.23 0.33
CA ALA A 190 19.83 26.05 -0.47
C ALA A 190 21.32 25.80 -0.14
N ASP A 191 21.64 25.49 1.12
CA ASP A 191 23.00 25.31 1.62
C ASP A 191 23.51 23.86 1.50
N ALA A 192 22.64 22.89 1.17
CA ALA A 192 22.98 21.47 1.13
C ALA A 192 23.95 21.12 -0.02
N GLU A 193 24.94 20.29 0.28
CA GLU A 193 25.93 19.79 -0.68
C GLU A 193 25.61 18.37 -1.17
N LYS A 194 25.01 17.53 -0.30
CA LYS A 194 24.63 16.15 -0.56
C LYS A 194 23.16 15.87 -0.20
N PRO A 195 22.22 16.64 -0.77
CA PRO A 195 20.81 16.49 -0.42
C PRO A 195 20.18 15.24 -1.02
N ILE A 196 19.08 14.75 -0.36
CA ILE A 196 18.22 13.73 -0.92
C ILE A 196 16.75 13.98 -0.55
N PHE A 197 15.85 13.86 -1.53
CA PHE A 197 14.42 13.72 -1.28
C PHE A 197 14.08 12.28 -0.93
N TYR A 198 13.26 12.13 0.10
CA TYR A 198 12.76 10.86 0.58
C TYR A 198 11.24 10.91 0.66
N THR A 199 10.53 10.15 -0.19
CA THR A 199 9.08 10.24 -0.31
C THR A 199 8.36 8.99 0.18
N GLY A 200 7.21 9.20 0.81
CA GLY A 200 6.32 8.14 1.27
C GLY A 200 4.91 8.22 0.69
N GLY A 201 4.05 7.32 1.14
CA GLY A 201 2.64 7.25 0.74
C GLY A 201 1.84 8.52 1.03
N GLY A 202 2.29 9.37 1.97
CA GLY A 202 1.64 10.63 2.29
C GLY A 202 1.57 11.61 1.11
N VAL A 203 2.52 11.55 0.16
CA VAL A 203 2.47 12.34 -1.07
C VAL A 203 1.29 11.90 -1.94
N ILE A 204 1.10 10.60 -2.10
CA ILE A 204 -0.01 10.02 -2.90
C ILE A 204 -1.35 10.30 -2.22
N ASN A 205 -1.41 10.13 -0.89
CA ASN A 205 -2.62 10.38 -0.10
C ASN A 205 -3.06 11.86 -0.09
N SER A 206 -2.12 12.80 -0.24
CA SER A 206 -2.41 14.23 -0.41
C SER A 206 -2.95 14.56 -1.82
N GLY A 207 -2.90 13.61 -2.76
CA GLY A 207 -3.53 13.68 -4.08
C GLY A 207 -2.63 14.20 -5.21
N ASN A 208 -3.23 14.29 -6.41
CA ASN A 208 -2.48 14.62 -7.62
C ASN A 208 -1.78 15.97 -7.57
N ALA A 209 -2.34 16.97 -6.89
CA ALA A 209 -1.70 18.28 -6.73
C ALA A 209 -0.35 18.15 -5.99
N ALA A 210 -0.30 17.38 -4.90
CA ALA A 210 0.92 17.12 -4.15
C ALA A 210 1.98 16.43 -5.02
N VAL A 211 1.57 15.44 -5.82
CA VAL A 211 2.45 14.73 -6.75
C VAL A 211 3.05 15.68 -7.79
N GLN A 212 2.26 16.56 -8.39
CA GLN A 212 2.79 17.54 -9.37
C GLN A 212 3.73 18.56 -8.72
N LEU A 213 3.39 19.06 -7.54
CA LEU A 213 4.23 19.99 -6.79
C LEU A 213 5.54 19.33 -6.34
N LEU A 214 5.51 18.06 -5.92
CA LEU A 214 6.73 17.29 -5.64
C LEU A 214 7.63 17.23 -6.87
N ARG A 215 7.09 16.85 -8.03
CA ARG A 215 7.84 16.75 -9.29
C ARG A 215 8.42 18.09 -9.71
N GLU A 216 7.66 19.18 -9.54
CA GLU A 216 8.15 20.53 -9.79
C GLU A 216 9.31 20.87 -8.86
N PHE A 217 9.18 20.60 -7.55
CA PHE A 217 10.19 20.98 -6.57
C PHE A 217 11.49 20.17 -6.74
N VAL A 218 11.39 18.87 -7.03
CA VAL A 218 12.54 18.01 -7.33
C VAL A 218 13.28 18.51 -8.57
N ARG A 219 12.57 18.83 -9.65
CA ARG A 219 13.19 19.39 -10.88
C ARG A 219 13.80 20.76 -10.65
N LEU A 220 13.15 21.61 -9.84
CA LEU A 220 13.63 22.97 -9.52
C LEU A 220 14.97 22.95 -8.77
N THR A 221 15.14 21.97 -7.87
CA THR A 221 16.38 21.81 -7.09
C THR A 221 17.44 20.98 -7.81
N GLY A 222 17.04 20.05 -8.67
CA GLY A 222 17.94 19.11 -9.33
C GLY A 222 18.47 18.00 -8.40
N PHE A 223 17.86 17.81 -7.24
CA PHE A 223 18.29 16.83 -6.24
C PHE A 223 17.89 15.40 -6.61
N PRO A 224 18.62 14.37 -6.14
CA PRO A 224 18.19 12.99 -6.22
C PRO A 224 16.95 12.75 -5.35
N ILE A 225 16.13 11.82 -5.78
CA ILE A 225 14.92 11.40 -5.05
C ILE A 225 14.84 9.89 -4.94
N THR A 226 14.49 9.42 -3.75
CA THR A 226 14.17 8.03 -3.45
C THR A 226 12.78 7.91 -2.84
N SER A 227 12.24 6.69 -2.78
CA SER A 227 10.89 6.43 -2.32
C SER A 227 10.82 5.22 -1.39
N THR A 228 9.88 5.27 -0.45
CA THR A 228 9.45 4.05 0.25
C THR A 228 8.66 3.15 -0.69
N LEU A 229 8.41 1.90 -0.26
CA LEU A 229 7.48 0.98 -0.92
C LEU A 229 6.11 1.66 -1.22
N GLN A 230 5.52 2.34 -0.23
CA GLN A 230 4.23 3.01 -0.37
C GLN A 230 4.26 4.32 -1.17
N GLY A 231 5.43 4.87 -1.44
CA GLY A 231 5.59 6.10 -2.22
C GLY A 231 5.85 5.88 -3.70
N LEU A 232 5.99 4.62 -4.16
CA LEU A 232 6.24 4.31 -5.57
C LEU A 232 5.13 4.89 -6.48
N GLY A 233 5.55 5.57 -7.55
CA GLY A 233 4.68 6.28 -8.49
C GLY A 233 4.42 7.75 -8.14
N ALA A 234 4.78 8.24 -6.94
CA ALA A 234 4.75 9.67 -6.64
C ALA A 234 5.73 10.44 -7.54
N TYR A 235 6.92 9.90 -7.72
CA TYR A 235 7.89 10.37 -8.71
C TYR A 235 8.07 9.29 -9.79
N PRO A 236 8.29 9.67 -11.08
CA PRO A 236 8.42 8.68 -12.15
C PRO A 236 9.63 7.76 -11.94
N GLY A 237 9.40 6.45 -12.00
CA GLY A 237 10.43 5.43 -11.79
C GLY A 237 11.44 5.30 -12.94
N ASP A 238 11.20 5.98 -14.05
CA ASP A 238 12.05 6.05 -15.25
C ASP A 238 12.77 7.40 -15.38
N ASP A 239 12.53 8.37 -14.46
CA ASP A 239 13.22 9.67 -14.46
C ASP A 239 14.64 9.54 -13.90
N SER A 240 15.59 10.26 -14.49
CA SER A 240 17.01 10.22 -14.11
C SER A 240 17.33 10.67 -12.69
N GLN A 241 16.46 11.52 -12.09
CA GLN A 241 16.60 11.95 -10.70
C GLN A 241 16.13 10.90 -9.71
N PHE A 242 15.31 9.90 -10.13
CA PHE A 242 14.90 8.78 -9.30
C PHE A 242 16.02 7.75 -9.18
N ILE A 243 16.49 7.54 -7.96
CA ILE A 243 17.62 6.62 -7.69
C ILE A 243 17.16 5.28 -7.11
N GLY A 244 15.88 4.92 -7.30
CA GLY A 244 15.30 3.65 -6.85
C GLY A 244 14.60 3.77 -5.50
N MET A 245 14.02 2.65 -5.06
CA MET A 245 13.43 2.49 -3.73
C MET A 245 14.55 2.35 -2.70
N LEU A 246 14.36 2.88 -1.48
CA LEU A 246 15.28 2.67 -0.35
C LEU A 246 14.74 1.64 0.64
N GLY A 247 15.57 1.27 1.60
CA GLY A 247 15.23 0.37 2.71
C GLY A 247 15.75 -1.04 2.50
N MET A 248 15.17 -2.00 3.24
CA MET A 248 15.67 -3.38 3.33
C MET A 248 15.98 -4.00 1.97
N HIS A 249 15.11 -3.84 0.99
CA HIS A 249 15.27 -4.34 -0.39
C HIS A 249 15.40 -3.20 -1.41
N GLY A 250 15.90 -2.04 -0.96
CA GLY A 250 16.17 -0.89 -1.82
C GLY A 250 17.41 -1.08 -2.69
N THR A 251 17.57 -0.18 -3.67
CA THR A 251 18.76 -0.17 -4.51
C THR A 251 20.00 0.26 -3.73
N TYR A 252 21.18 -0.19 -4.17
CA TYR A 252 22.45 0.16 -3.54
C TYR A 252 22.65 1.68 -3.48
N GLU A 253 22.45 2.36 -4.60
CA GLU A 253 22.61 3.81 -4.71
C GLU A 253 21.63 4.60 -3.86
N ALA A 254 20.37 4.13 -3.69
CA ALA A 254 19.41 4.79 -2.83
C ALA A 254 19.78 4.68 -1.34
N ASN A 255 20.18 3.50 -0.92
CA ASN A 255 20.60 3.24 0.46
C ASN A 255 21.91 3.96 0.81
N MET A 256 22.89 3.95 -0.10
CA MET A 256 24.14 4.69 0.08
C MET A 256 23.93 6.19 0.10
N ALA A 257 23.07 6.72 -0.78
CA ALA A 257 22.76 8.15 -0.80
C ALA A 257 22.04 8.59 0.49
N MET A 258 21.17 7.74 1.04
CA MET A 258 20.53 8.00 2.33
C MET A 258 21.54 7.98 3.49
N ASN A 259 22.53 7.07 3.45
CA ASN A 259 23.57 6.98 4.48
C ASN A 259 24.53 8.19 4.48
N GLU A 260 24.90 8.67 3.29
CA GLU A 260 25.96 9.68 3.08
C GLU A 260 25.46 11.11 2.90
N CYS A 261 24.14 11.33 2.84
CA CYS A 261 23.59 12.67 2.64
C CYS A 261 23.87 13.60 3.83
N ASP A 262 23.96 14.90 3.56
CA ASP A 262 24.04 15.96 4.56
C ASP A 262 22.66 16.58 4.86
N LEU A 263 21.70 16.41 3.96
CA LEU A 263 20.31 16.85 4.11
C LEU A 263 19.34 15.80 3.60
N MET A 264 18.49 15.31 4.50
CA MET A 264 17.33 14.47 4.18
C MET A 264 16.05 15.31 4.18
N ILE A 265 15.29 15.26 3.09
CA ILE A 265 14.00 15.93 2.96
C ILE A 265 12.92 14.85 2.90
N ASN A 266 12.38 14.49 4.07
CA ASN A 266 11.32 13.50 4.20
C ASN A 266 9.96 14.14 3.90
N ILE A 267 9.22 13.59 2.93
CA ILE A 267 7.91 14.06 2.51
C ILE A 267 6.89 12.91 2.61
N GLY A 268 6.08 12.94 3.67
CA GLY A 268 4.98 12.00 3.86
C GLY A 268 5.40 10.55 4.13
N ALA A 269 6.57 10.35 4.76
CA ALA A 269 7.03 9.03 5.20
C ALA A 269 7.23 9.01 6.72
N ARG A 270 6.82 7.91 7.37
CA ARG A 270 6.76 7.78 8.84
C ARG A 270 8.02 7.21 9.50
N PHE A 271 9.10 7.00 8.77
CA PHE A 271 10.31 6.31 9.25
C PHE A 271 10.03 4.88 9.75
N ASP A 272 9.53 4.06 8.85
CA ASP A 272 9.26 2.64 9.09
C ASP A 272 10.57 1.87 9.35
N ASP A 273 10.52 0.81 10.18
CA ASP A 273 11.70 0.00 10.53
C ASP A 273 12.31 -0.72 9.32
N ARG A 274 11.49 -1.10 8.31
CA ARG A 274 11.96 -1.68 7.04
C ARG A 274 12.75 -0.67 6.19
N ILE A 275 12.63 0.63 6.52
CA ILE A 275 13.39 1.69 5.87
C ILE A 275 14.60 2.09 6.71
N THR A 276 14.42 2.28 8.02
CA THR A 276 15.48 2.85 8.88
C THR A 276 16.60 1.87 9.19
N GLY A 277 16.29 0.57 9.26
CA GLY A 277 17.26 -0.40 9.75
C GLY A 277 17.74 0.01 11.16
N LYS A 278 19.05 0.03 11.39
CA LYS A 278 19.67 0.47 12.64
C LYS A 278 19.52 1.97 12.83
N ILE A 279 18.65 2.40 13.77
CA ILE A 279 18.18 3.79 13.92
C ILE A 279 19.32 4.77 14.19
N ASP A 280 20.28 4.42 15.04
CA ASP A 280 21.43 5.26 15.39
C ASP A 280 22.42 5.47 14.23
N GLN A 281 22.34 4.62 13.21
CA GLN A 281 23.13 4.70 11.99
C GLN A 281 22.32 5.11 10.75
N PHE A 282 21.03 5.42 10.94
CA PHE A 282 20.19 5.90 9.85
C PHE A 282 20.48 7.36 9.51
N SER A 283 21.16 7.58 8.37
CA SER A 283 21.54 8.91 7.91
C SER A 283 22.20 9.78 9.01
N PRO A 284 23.31 9.30 9.61
CA PRO A 284 23.82 9.83 10.88
C PRO A 284 24.35 11.27 10.77
N ASN A 285 24.78 11.69 9.58
CA ASN A 285 25.42 12.99 9.33
C ASN A 285 24.47 14.04 8.76
N SER A 286 23.20 13.70 8.51
CA SER A 286 22.28 14.61 7.85
C SER A 286 21.49 15.49 8.81
N LYS A 287 21.21 16.73 8.37
CA LYS A 287 20.05 17.49 8.82
C LYS A 287 18.78 16.87 8.24
N LYS A 288 17.67 16.97 8.98
CA LYS A 288 16.43 16.28 8.62
C LYS A 288 15.25 17.24 8.61
N ILE A 289 14.62 17.41 7.44
CA ILE A 289 13.33 18.07 7.28
C ILE A 289 12.26 17.00 7.20
N HIS A 290 11.17 17.14 7.96
CA HIS A 290 10.06 16.18 7.94
C HIS A 290 8.74 16.87 7.70
N ILE A 291 8.14 16.61 6.54
CA ILE A 291 6.81 17.08 6.14
C ILE A 291 5.82 15.94 6.40
N ASP A 292 4.93 16.12 7.37
CA ASP A 292 3.88 15.15 7.68
C ASP A 292 2.60 15.86 8.16
N ILE A 293 1.45 15.30 7.82
CA ILE A 293 0.15 15.80 8.26
C ILE A 293 -0.19 15.37 9.69
N ASP A 294 0.42 14.29 10.16
CA ASP A 294 0.19 13.70 11.48
C ASP A 294 1.27 14.18 12.48
N PRO A 295 0.92 15.08 13.42
CA PRO A 295 1.89 15.55 14.40
C PRO A 295 2.46 14.44 15.29
N SER A 296 1.77 13.32 15.44
CA SER A 296 2.25 12.17 16.22
C SER A 296 3.38 11.39 15.55
N SER A 297 3.58 11.55 14.24
CA SER A 297 4.70 10.98 13.49
C SER A 297 6.01 11.75 13.72
N ILE A 298 5.93 13.03 14.07
CA ILE A 298 7.10 13.88 14.24
C ILE A 298 7.91 13.46 15.47
N ASN A 299 9.22 13.24 15.28
CA ASN A 299 10.15 12.81 16.33
C ASN A 299 9.79 11.47 17.02
N LYS A 300 8.90 10.67 16.42
CA LYS A 300 8.47 9.40 16.99
C LYS A 300 9.57 8.33 16.94
N ILE A 301 10.22 8.20 15.78
CA ILE A 301 11.28 7.20 15.53
C ILE A 301 12.63 7.90 15.33
N VAL A 302 12.70 8.86 14.44
CA VAL A 302 13.90 9.63 14.10
C VAL A 302 13.69 11.07 14.52
N LYS A 303 14.68 11.66 15.21
CA LYS A 303 14.67 13.09 15.54
C LYS A 303 14.92 13.91 14.29
N VAL A 304 14.18 14.99 14.12
CA VAL A 304 14.27 15.87 12.95
C VAL A 304 14.62 17.30 13.36
N ASP A 305 15.35 18.02 12.49
CA ASP A 305 15.78 19.39 12.75
C ASP A 305 14.65 20.39 12.44
N VAL A 306 13.92 20.20 11.33
CA VAL A 306 12.82 21.07 10.93
C VAL A 306 11.54 20.25 10.67
N PRO A 307 10.60 20.24 11.62
CA PRO A 307 9.28 19.65 11.41
C PRO A 307 8.33 20.60 10.68
N LEU A 308 7.68 20.13 9.63
CA LEU A 308 6.65 20.85 8.88
C LEU A 308 5.33 20.10 8.96
N ILE A 309 4.50 20.45 9.96
CA ILE A 309 3.21 19.79 10.17
C ILE A 309 2.16 20.44 9.27
N GLY A 310 1.71 19.69 8.25
CA GLY A 310 0.73 20.15 7.29
C GLY A 310 0.50 19.15 6.15
N ASP A 311 -0.51 19.42 5.34
CA ASP A 311 -0.77 18.67 4.12
C ASP A 311 0.36 18.91 3.10
N VAL A 312 0.79 17.83 2.43
CA VAL A 312 1.95 17.87 1.52
C VAL A 312 1.74 18.88 0.39
N ALA A 313 0.53 18.94 -0.21
CA ALA A 313 0.26 19.87 -1.30
C ALA A 313 0.41 21.33 -0.83
N HIS A 314 -0.15 21.68 0.32
CA HIS A 314 -0.03 23.03 0.87
C HIS A 314 1.40 23.39 1.23
N VAL A 315 2.14 22.49 1.88
CA VAL A 315 3.54 22.74 2.26
C VAL A 315 4.42 22.93 1.04
N LEU A 316 4.28 22.07 0.02
CA LEU A 316 5.06 22.19 -1.21
C LEU A 316 4.70 23.43 -2.04
N GLU A 317 3.41 23.78 -2.11
CA GLU A 317 2.96 25.00 -2.78
C GLU A 317 3.60 26.26 -2.15
N ASP A 318 3.52 26.38 -0.82
CA ASP A 318 4.10 27.50 -0.09
C ASP A 318 5.64 27.49 -0.19
N SER A 319 6.28 26.31 -0.16
CA SER A 319 7.73 26.16 -0.35
C SER A 319 8.19 26.66 -1.72
N ILE A 320 7.51 26.26 -2.80
CA ILE A 320 7.84 26.67 -4.16
C ILE A 320 7.61 28.17 -4.36
N LYS A 321 6.50 28.72 -3.84
CA LYS A 321 6.24 30.17 -3.87
C LYS A 321 7.33 30.96 -3.17
N LEU A 322 7.70 30.53 -1.96
CA LEU A 322 8.72 31.19 -1.16
C LEU A 322 10.11 31.08 -1.80
N TRP A 323 10.45 29.88 -2.31
CA TRP A 323 11.69 29.65 -3.06
C TRP A 323 11.86 30.64 -4.21
N LYS A 324 10.83 30.80 -5.05
CA LYS A 324 10.85 31.69 -6.19
C LYS A 324 10.90 33.18 -5.78
N SER A 325 10.16 33.57 -4.73
CA SER A 325 10.07 34.96 -4.28
C SER A 325 11.34 35.46 -3.59
N LYS A 326 12.00 34.62 -2.80
CA LYS A 326 13.26 34.93 -2.12
C LYS A 326 14.51 34.67 -2.98
N VAL A 327 14.32 34.15 -4.20
CA VAL A 327 15.40 33.87 -5.17
C VAL A 327 16.47 32.94 -4.59
N TYR A 328 16.03 31.89 -3.83
CA TYR A 328 16.93 30.84 -3.36
C TYR A 328 17.65 30.18 -4.53
N LYS A 329 18.92 29.84 -4.35
CA LYS A 329 19.75 29.21 -5.38
C LYS A 329 20.48 28.01 -4.83
N ILE A 330 20.58 26.97 -5.62
CA ILE A 330 21.38 25.79 -5.32
C ILE A 330 22.84 26.04 -5.73
N ASN A 331 23.77 25.61 -4.87
CA ASN A 331 25.18 25.53 -5.23
C ASN A 331 25.39 24.34 -6.18
N LYS A 332 25.56 24.64 -7.46
CA LYS A 332 25.67 23.62 -8.51
C LYS A 332 26.96 22.80 -8.44
N SER A 333 28.04 23.32 -7.85
CA SER A 333 29.33 22.62 -7.83
C SER A 333 29.31 21.40 -6.88
N PRO A 334 28.96 21.51 -5.60
CA PRO A 334 28.81 20.34 -4.74
C PRO A 334 27.76 19.35 -5.24
N LEU A 335 26.62 19.85 -5.72
CA LEU A 335 25.56 18.99 -6.25
C LEU A 335 26.04 18.14 -7.44
N LYS A 336 26.89 18.72 -8.31
CA LYS A 336 27.49 17.96 -9.42
C LYS A 336 28.41 16.84 -8.93
N GLU A 337 29.21 17.09 -7.90
CA GLU A 337 30.09 16.07 -7.33
C GLU A 337 29.26 14.99 -6.60
N TRP A 338 28.16 15.39 -5.95
CA TRP A 338 27.21 14.45 -5.36
C TRP A 338 26.61 13.50 -6.39
N TRP A 339 26.15 14.03 -7.53
CA TRP A 339 25.65 13.20 -8.63
C TRP A 339 26.72 12.26 -9.19
N LYS A 340 27.98 12.68 -9.33
CA LYS A 340 29.06 11.78 -9.73
C LYS A 340 29.25 10.62 -8.75
N THR A 341 29.11 10.89 -7.46
CA THR A 341 29.20 9.85 -6.42
C THR A 341 28.05 8.86 -6.56
N ILE A 342 26.82 9.34 -6.72
CA ILE A 342 25.63 8.50 -6.95
C ILE A 342 25.77 7.68 -8.25
N ASP A 343 26.22 8.29 -9.33
CA ASP A 343 26.40 7.60 -10.62
C ASP A 343 27.44 6.48 -10.51
N LYS A 344 28.51 6.69 -9.73
CA LYS A 344 29.48 5.62 -9.42
C LYS A 344 28.85 4.47 -8.64
N TRP A 345 27.89 4.75 -7.74
CA TRP A 345 27.16 3.69 -7.03
C TRP A 345 26.23 2.92 -7.96
N LYS A 346 25.58 3.60 -8.91
CA LYS A 346 24.75 2.96 -9.95
C LYS A 346 25.54 1.98 -10.83
N GLU A 347 26.86 2.17 -11.00
CA GLU A 347 27.71 1.25 -11.76
C GLU A 347 27.75 -0.16 -11.15
N LYS A 348 27.40 -0.32 -9.87
CA LYS A 348 27.28 -1.65 -9.23
C LYS A 348 26.15 -2.48 -9.81
N ASP A 349 25.13 -1.83 -10.41
CA ASP A 349 23.97 -2.50 -11.01
C ASP A 349 23.35 -3.53 -10.04
N SER A 350 23.00 -3.02 -8.85
CA SER A 350 22.64 -3.88 -7.69
C SER A 350 21.39 -4.74 -7.90
N LEU A 351 20.61 -4.45 -8.95
CA LEU A 351 19.46 -5.26 -9.36
C LEU A 351 19.79 -6.23 -10.51
N LYS A 352 21.07 -6.35 -10.90
CA LYS A 352 21.49 -7.31 -11.92
C LYS A 352 21.26 -8.74 -11.44
N TYR A 353 20.73 -9.58 -12.31
CA TYR A 353 20.54 -11.00 -12.07
C TYR A 353 21.05 -11.83 -13.26
N ALA A 354 21.43 -13.08 -13.02
CA ALA A 354 21.84 -14.00 -14.07
C ALA A 354 20.62 -14.55 -14.80
N SER A 355 20.53 -14.34 -16.10
CA SER A 355 19.48 -14.97 -16.93
C SER A 355 19.77 -16.46 -17.15
N ASP A 356 18.73 -17.27 -17.24
CA ASP A 356 18.80 -18.69 -17.62
C ASP A 356 17.95 -18.94 -18.87
N LYS A 357 18.37 -19.88 -19.72
CA LYS A 357 17.65 -20.22 -20.96
C LYS A 357 16.52 -21.22 -20.73
N ASN A 358 16.57 -21.97 -19.65
CA ASN A 358 15.67 -23.08 -19.34
C ASN A 358 14.73 -22.79 -18.20
N ILE A 359 15.11 -21.88 -17.26
CA ILE A 359 14.38 -21.57 -16.04
C ILE A 359 14.02 -20.10 -16.04
N ILE A 360 12.78 -19.78 -15.73
CA ILE A 360 12.32 -18.39 -15.58
C ILE A 360 12.82 -17.85 -14.25
N LYS A 361 13.60 -16.78 -14.27
CA LYS A 361 13.94 -16.03 -13.06
C LYS A 361 12.76 -15.16 -12.66
N PRO A 362 12.41 -15.04 -11.35
CA PRO A 362 11.32 -14.19 -10.91
C PRO A 362 11.49 -12.72 -11.34
N GLN A 363 12.72 -12.19 -11.28
CA GLN A 363 13.05 -10.84 -11.76
C GLN A 363 12.73 -10.69 -13.25
N HIS A 364 13.09 -11.71 -14.06
CA HIS A 364 12.82 -11.73 -15.50
C HIS A 364 11.32 -11.74 -15.78
N ALA A 365 10.54 -12.53 -15.04
CA ALA A 365 9.09 -12.58 -15.21
C ALA A 365 8.44 -11.20 -14.97
N ILE A 366 8.82 -10.50 -13.89
CA ILE A 366 8.32 -9.15 -13.58
C ILE A 366 8.79 -8.13 -14.61
N GLN A 367 10.05 -8.19 -15.02
CA GLN A 367 10.60 -7.27 -16.02
C GLN A 367 9.90 -7.43 -17.38
N ARG A 368 9.63 -8.69 -17.81
CA ARG A 368 8.86 -8.92 -19.03
C ARG A 368 7.41 -8.43 -18.91
N LEU A 369 6.78 -8.65 -17.75
CA LEU A 369 5.44 -8.14 -17.49
C LEU A 369 5.41 -6.60 -17.62
N TYR A 370 6.38 -5.89 -17.03
CA TYR A 370 6.51 -4.44 -17.17
C TYR A 370 6.68 -4.03 -18.63
N GLU A 371 7.65 -4.62 -19.36
CA GLU A 371 7.94 -4.25 -20.75
C GLU A 371 6.72 -4.43 -21.67
N LEU A 372 5.90 -5.45 -21.46
CA LEU A 372 4.71 -5.72 -22.25
C LEU A 372 3.47 -4.88 -21.83
N THR A 373 3.58 -4.18 -20.71
CA THR A 373 2.46 -3.38 -20.16
C THR A 373 2.79 -1.89 -19.98
N LYS A 374 4.05 -1.44 -20.13
CA LYS A 374 4.49 -0.07 -19.85
C LYS A 374 3.72 1.03 -20.60
N ASP A 375 3.22 0.72 -21.80
CA ASP A 375 2.44 1.67 -22.62
C ASP A 375 0.94 1.64 -22.30
N LYS A 376 0.51 0.79 -21.37
CA LYS A 376 -0.87 0.68 -20.90
C LYS A 376 -1.06 1.41 -19.58
N ASP A 377 -2.30 1.79 -19.25
CA ASP A 377 -2.65 2.33 -17.95
C ASP A 377 -3.03 1.18 -17.00
N VAL A 378 -2.04 0.62 -16.34
CA VAL A 378 -2.15 -0.60 -15.52
C VAL A 378 -2.21 -0.24 -14.03
N PHE A 379 -3.07 -0.94 -13.30
CA PHE A 379 -3.06 -0.99 -11.85
C PHE A 379 -2.45 -2.31 -11.40
N VAL A 380 -1.42 -2.24 -10.59
CA VAL A 380 -0.72 -3.41 -10.05
C VAL A 380 -1.05 -3.53 -8.56
N THR A 381 -1.67 -4.64 -8.18
CA THR A 381 -1.77 -5.07 -6.79
C THR A 381 -0.73 -6.14 -6.51
N THR A 382 -0.37 -6.34 -5.25
CA THR A 382 0.49 -7.46 -4.88
C THR A 382 0.00 -8.16 -3.63
N GLU A 383 0.21 -9.45 -3.61
CA GLU A 383 0.30 -10.20 -2.38
C GLU A 383 1.60 -9.87 -1.62
N VAL A 384 1.80 -10.40 -0.42
CA VAL A 384 2.99 -10.13 0.41
C VAL A 384 3.99 -11.29 0.38
N GLY A 385 5.24 -10.98 0.06
CA GLY A 385 6.34 -11.94 -0.03
C GLY A 385 7.45 -11.47 -0.96
N GLN A 386 8.31 -12.38 -1.42
CA GLN A 386 9.40 -12.06 -2.36
C GLN A 386 8.87 -11.44 -3.66
N HIS A 387 7.75 -11.92 -4.19
CA HIS A 387 7.11 -11.39 -5.39
C HIS A 387 6.73 -9.90 -5.27
N GLN A 388 6.32 -9.45 -4.08
CA GLN A 388 6.08 -8.03 -3.77
C GLN A 388 7.35 -7.20 -3.93
N MET A 389 8.47 -7.69 -3.39
CA MET A 389 9.74 -6.98 -3.46
C MET A 389 10.28 -6.96 -4.89
N TRP A 390 10.23 -8.09 -5.61
CA TRP A 390 10.60 -8.10 -7.03
C TRP A 390 9.70 -7.19 -7.88
N ALA A 391 8.40 -7.14 -7.59
CA ALA A 391 7.51 -6.18 -8.25
C ALA A 391 7.92 -4.72 -7.99
N ALA A 392 8.26 -4.39 -6.73
CA ALA A 392 8.72 -3.05 -6.37
C ALA A 392 10.06 -2.66 -7.01
N GLN A 393 10.96 -3.65 -7.23
CA GLN A 393 12.29 -3.43 -7.82
C GLN A 393 12.26 -3.36 -9.36
N TYR A 394 11.49 -4.23 -10.02
CA TYR A 394 11.58 -4.44 -11.47
C TYR A 394 10.38 -3.91 -12.26
N TYR A 395 9.26 -3.57 -11.62
CA TYR A 395 8.13 -2.90 -12.25
C TYR A 395 8.20 -1.39 -11.98
N LYS A 396 8.39 -0.58 -13.02
CA LYS A 396 8.55 0.87 -12.87
C LYS A 396 7.19 1.57 -12.85
N PHE A 397 6.95 2.35 -11.80
CA PHE A 397 5.72 3.14 -11.63
C PHE A 397 5.98 4.61 -11.91
N SER A 398 5.32 5.19 -12.93
CA SER A 398 5.46 6.60 -13.30
C SER A 398 4.20 7.44 -12.99
N LYS A 399 3.13 6.79 -12.49
CA LYS A 399 1.87 7.43 -12.09
C LYS A 399 1.51 7.07 -10.66
N PRO A 400 0.94 8.01 -9.87
CA PRO A 400 0.41 7.71 -8.55
C PRO A 400 -0.78 6.75 -8.64
N ASN A 401 -1.12 6.10 -7.53
CA ASN A 401 -2.26 5.20 -7.40
C ASN A 401 -2.26 3.99 -8.36
N ARG A 402 -1.08 3.61 -8.89
CA ARG A 402 -0.92 2.43 -9.77
C ARG A 402 -0.25 1.27 -9.05
N TRP A 403 0.36 1.52 -7.94
CA TRP A 403 0.97 0.56 -7.03
C TRP A 403 0.10 0.39 -5.78
N ILE A 404 -0.39 -0.82 -5.52
CA ILE A 404 -1.38 -1.11 -4.48
C ILE A 404 -0.90 -2.35 -3.72
N THR A 405 -0.39 -2.17 -2.51
CA THR A 405 0.23 -3.23 -1.74
C THR A 405 0.05 -3.01 -0.24
N SER A 406 -0.03 -4.09 0.53
CA SER A 406 0.04 -4.03 2.00
C SER A 406 1.50 -3.81 2.41
N GLY A 407 1.82 -2.64 2.96
CA GLY A 407 3.19 -2.27 3.34
C GLY A 407 3.41 -2.22 4.84
N GLY A 408 2.45 -1.69 5.58
CA GLY A 408 2.58 -1.50 7.02
C GLY A 408 2.29 -2.75 7.84
N LEU A 409 1.24 -3.48 7.50
CA LEU A 409 0.87 -4.74 8.17
C LEU A 409 1.50 -5.96 7.48
N GLY A 410 1.65 -5.92 6.16
CA GLY A 410 2.23 -7.03 5.41
C GLY A 410 1.28 -8.22 5.28
N THR A 411 0.04 -7.97 4.91
CA THR A 411 -1.03 -8.96 4.91
C THR A 411 -0.97 -9.86 3.68
N MET A 412 -0.64 -11.14 3.86
CA MET A 412 -0.85 -12.17 2.83
C MET A 412 -2.37 -12.34 2.61
N GLY A 413 -2.80 -12.46 1.34
CA GLY A 413 -4.22 -12.47 0.98
C GLY A 413 -4.80 -11.10 0.63
N PHE A 414 -3.97 -10.04 0.60
CA PHE A 414 -4.38 -8.68 0.24
C PHE A 414 -4.63 -8.51 -1.27
N GLY A 415 -3.77 -9.11 -2.11
CA GLY A 415 -3.61 -8.74 -3.52
C GLY A 415 -4.87 -8.94 -4.36
N LEU A 416 -5.43 -10.16 -4.39
CA LEU A 416 -6.63 -10.47 -5.18
C LEU A 416 -7.85 -9.62 -4.80
N PRO A 417 -8.26 -9.51 -3.51
CA PRO A 417 -9.38 -8.64 -3.17
C PRO A 417 -9.09 -7.16 -3.46
N ALA A 418 -7.86 -6.69 -3.29
CA ALA A 418 -7.48 -5.34 -3.67
C ALA A 418 -7.58 -5.12 -5.19
N ALA A 419 -7.21 -6.12 -6.00
CA ALA A 419 -7.40 -6.09 -7.46
C ALA A 419 -8.88 -5.98 -7.83
N ILE A 420 -9.75 -6.72 -7.14
CA ILE A 420 -11.21 -6.60 -7.32
C ILE A 420 -11.67 -5.16 -7.04
N GLY A 421 -11.24 -4.57 -5.94
CA GLY A 421 -11.57 -3.19 -5.60
C GLY A 421 -11.07 -2.17 -6.62
N ALA A 422 -9.84 -2.34 -7.11
CA ALA A 422 -9.26 -1.51 -8.17
C ALA A 422 -10.03 -1.68 -9.49
N GLN A 423 -10.41 -2.91 -9.87
CA GLN A 423 -11.18 -3.18 -11.07
C GLN A 423 -12.59 -2.59 -11.02
N VAL A 424 -13.22 -2.61 -9.84
CA VAL A 424 -14.52 -1.93 -9.62
C VAL A 424 -14.39 -0.42 -9.80
N ALA A 425 -13.30 0.17 -9.34
CA ALA A 425 -13.03 1.61 -9.51
C ALA A 425 -12.71 1.98 -10.97
N HIS A 426 -12.09 1.07 -11.72
CA HIS A 426 -11.55 1.29 -13.06
C HIS A 426 -11.94 0.12 -14.01
N PRO A 427 -13.23 0.00 -14.38
CA PRO A 427 -13.75 -1.17 -15.10
C PRO A 427 -13.06 -1.41 -16.46
N ASP A 428 -12.60 -0.35 -17.13
CA ASP A 428 -11.99 -0.41 -18.46
C ASP A 428 -10.46 -0.48 -18.44
N LYS A 429 -9.84 -0.64 -17.25
CA LYS A 429 -8.40 -0.67 -17.10
C LYS A 429 -7.89 -2.07 -16.85
N LEU A 430 -6.63 -2.30 -17.20
CA LEU A 430 -5.94 -3.54 -16.88
C LEU A 430 -5.53 -3.51 -15.40
N VAL A 431 -5.99 -4.51 -14.64
CA VAL A 431 -5.64 -4.72 -13.24
C VAL A 431 -4.92 -6.06 -13.12
N ILE A 432 -3.71 -6.05 -12.58
CA ILE A 432 -2.86 -7.23 -12.41
C ILE A 432 -2.51 -7.38 -10.93
N ASP A 433 -2.82 -8.54 -10.37
CA ASP A 433 -2.33 -8.97 -9.06
C ASP A 433 -1.05 -9.80 -9.22
N ILE A 434 0.07 -9.33 -8.67
CA ILE A 434 1.32 -10.09 -8.65
C ILE A 434 1.37 -10.87 -7.32
N ALA A 435 1.20 -12.17 -7.42
CA ALA A 435 0.97 -13.05 -6.30
C ALA A 435 2.10 -14.07 -6.10
N GLY A 436 2.22 -14.60 -4.90
CA GLY A 436 2.91 -15.85 -4.63
C GLY A 436 1.88 -16.98 -4.50
N GLU A 437 2.30 -18.22 -4.76
CA GLU A 437 1.40 -19.38 -4.76
C GLU A 437 0.76 -19.67 -3.41
N ALA A 438 1.47 -19.39 -2.29
CA ALA A 438 0.93 -19.58 -0.96
C ALA A 438 0.02 -18.42 -0.52
N SER A 439 0.37 -17.19 -0.84
CA SER A 439 -0.38 -16.01 -0.41
C SER A 439 -1.72 -15.87 -1.12
N ILE A 440 -1.78 -16.16 -2.43
CA ILE A 440 -3.05 -16.12 -3.18
C ILE A 440 -4.10 -17.08 -2.64
N LEU A 441 -3.70 -18.21 -2.06
CA LEU A 441 -4.62 -19.19 -1.49
C LEU A 441 -5.35 -18.68 -0.24
N MET A 442 -4.84 -17.65 0.43
CA MET A 442 -5.48 -17.09 1.64
C MET A 442 -6.80 -16.38 1.34
N CYS A 443 -6.98 -15.83 0.14
CA CYS A 443 -8.22 -15.18 -0.30
C CYS A 443 -8.71 -15.66 -1.67
N ILE A 444 -8.32 -16.86 -2.10
CA ILE A 444 -8.63 -17.41 -3.42
C ILE A 444 -10.14 -17.52 -3.70
N GLN A 445 -10.99 -17.63 -2.66
CA GLN A 445 -12.44 -17.65 -2.78
C GLN A 445 -13.00 -16.40 -3.47
N GLU A 446 -12.27 -15.29 -3.45
CA GLU A 446 -12.68 -14.05 -4.12
C GLU A 446 -12.62 -14.16 -5.65
N MET A 447 -12.05 -15.23 -6.21
CA MET A 447 -12.24 -15.58 -7.62
C MET A 447 -13.73 -15.73 -7.97
N SER A 448 -14.55 -16.27 -7.05
CA SER A 448 -16.01 -16.32 -7.23
C SER A 448 -16.62 -14.92 -7.34
N THR A 449 -16.09 -13.94 -6.60
CA THR A 449 -16.51 -12.54 -6.68
C THR A 449 -16.15 -11.94 -8.04
N ALA A 450 -14.92 -12.16 -8.51
CA ALA A 450 -14.47 -11.69 -9.83
C ALA A 450 -15.32 -12.25 -10.96
N ILE A 451 -15.60 -13.55 -10.96
CA ILE A 451 -16.43 -14.22 -11.96
C ILE A 451 -17.89 -13.72 -11.90
N GLN A 452 -18.50 -13.68 -10.70
CA GLN A 452 -19.88 -13.25 -10.54
C GLN A 452 -20.12 -11.84 -11.08
N HIS A 453 -19.18 -10.94 -10.87
CA HIS A 453 -19.29 -9.54 -11.25
C HIS A 453 -18.58 -9.20 -12.57
N LYS A 454 -18.09 -10.23 -13.30
CA LYS A 454 -17.38 -10.10 -14.59
C LYS A 454 -16.23 -9.09 -14.52
N LEU A 455 -15.40 -9.20 -13.49
CA LEU A 455 -14.24 -8.33 -13.28
C LEU A 455 -13.00 -8.98 -13.88
N PRO A 456 -12.40 -8.46 -14.96
CA PRO A 456 -11.36 -9.14 -15.74
C PRO A 456 -9.95 -9.03 -15.09
N VAL A 457 -9.86 -9.25 -13.78
CA VAL A 457 -8.59 -9.22 -13.03
C VAL A 457 -7.63 -10.30 -13.51
N LYS A 458 -6.32 -9.99 -13.53
CA LYS A 458 -5.26 -10.92 -13.92
C LYS A 458 -4.42 -11.26 -12.69
N ILE A 459 -4.38 -12.51 -12.32
CA ILE A 459 -3.57 -12.99 -11.21
C ILE A 459 -2.29 -13.58 -11.79
N PHE A 460 -1.15 -12.91 -11.58
CA PHE A 460 0.16 -13.30 -12.06
C PHE A 460 0.96 -13.94 -10.91
N ILE A 461 0.92 -15.27 -10.82
CA ILE A 461 1.57 -16.02 -9.74
C ILE A 461 3.05 -16.23 -10.07
N ILE A 462 3.93 -15.76 -9.21
CA ILE A 462 5.35 -16.10 -9.18
C ILE A 462 5.49 -17.36 -8.31
N ASN A 463 5.43 -18.53 -8.96
CA ASN A 463 5.36 -19.82 -8.30
C ASN A 463 6.77 -20.44 -8.15
N ASN A 464 7.35 -20.32 -6.98
CA ASN A 464 8.62 -20.96 -6.61
C ASN A 464 8.46 -22.12 -5.62
N GLN A 465 7.22 -22.52 -5.30
CA GLN A 465 6.86 -23.57 -4.35
C GLN A 465 7.34 -23.33 -2.91
N TYR A 466 7.60 -22.07 -2.55
CA TYR A 466 8.06 -21.70 -1.23
C TYR A 466 7.30 -20.47 -0.69
N MET A 467 7.09 -20.43 0.61
CA MET A 467 6.93 -19.18 1.32
C MET A 467 8.30 -18.47 1.28
N GLY A 468 8.57 -17.84 0.13
CA GLY A 468 9.93 -17.54 -0.31
C GLY A 468 10.67 -16.56 0.61
N MET A 469 9.99 -15.58 1.22
CA MET A 469 10.63 -14.68 2.19
C MET A 469 11.05 -15.43 3.46
N VAL A 470 10.20 -16.35 3.96
CA VAL A 470 10.54 -17.22 5.11
C VAL A 470 11.75 -18.10 4.79
N ARG A 471 11.76 -18.74 3.61
CA ARG A 471 12.90 -19.53 3.14
C ARG A 471 14.19 -18.71 3.07
N GLN A 472 14.14 -17.50 2.50
CA GLN A 472 15.29 -16.61 2.37
C GLN A 472 15.89 -16.27 3.74
N TRP A 473 15.08 -15.98 4.74
CA TRP A 473 15.54 -15.71 6.09
C TRP A 473 16.17 -16.96 6.73
N GLN A 474 15.55 -18.14 6.55
CA GLN A 474 16.12 -19.41 7.00
C GLN A 474 17.46 -19.72 6.32
N GLU A 475 17.59 -19.37 5.05
CA GLU A 475 18.84 -19.54 4.31
C GLU A 475 19.94 -18.62 4.80
N LEU A 476 19.66 -17.32 4.87
CA LEU A 476 20.69 -16.30 5.11
C LEU A 476 21.03 -16.14 6.59
N LEU A 477 20.06 -16.33 7.50
CA LEU A 477 20.20 -15.97 8.91
C LEU A 477 20.10 -17.17 9.87
N HIS A 478 19.67 -18.34 9.40
CA HIS A 478 19.46 -19.53 10.23
C HIS A 478 20.14 -20.80 9.68
N ASP A 479 21.33 -20.66 9.08
CA ASP A 479 22.19 -21.74 8.62
C ASP A 479 21.48 -22.77 7.73
N LYS A 480 20.56 -22.31 6.88
CA LYS A 480 19.72 -23.15 5.98
C LYS A 480 18.88 -24.20 6.71
N ARG A 481 18.50 -23.93 7.95
CA ARG A 481 17.57 -24.79 8.70
C ARG A 481 16.14 -24.50 8.23
N TYR A 482 15.81 -25.06 7.06
CA TYR A 482 14.48 -24.92 6.46
C TYR A 482 13.42 -25.65 7.27
N SER A 483 12.34 -24.95 7.66
CA SER A 483 11.22 -25.52 8.37
C SER A 483 9.92 -24.83 7.96
N HIS A 484 8.94 -25.63 7.53
CA HIS A 484 7.60 -25.19 7.15
C HIS A 484 7.53 -24.03 6.14
N SER A 485 8.54 -23.90 5.28
CA SER A 485 8.58 -22.89 4.22
C SER A 485 8.32 -23.45 2.82
N TYR A 486 8.48 -24.76 2.63
CA TYR A 486 8.17 -25.45 1.38
C TYR A 486 6.69 -25.82 1.31
N THR A 487 6.09 -25.59 0.15
CA THR A 487 4.67 -25.86 -0.13
C THR A 487 4.56 -26.99 -1.15
N ASP A 488 4.58 -28.24 -0.68
CA ASP A 488 4.55 -29.45 -1.53
C ASP A 488 3.15 -29.85 -2.01
N ALA A 489 2.10 -29.38 -1.34
CA ALA A 489 0.71 -29.72 -1.61
C ALA A 489 -0.07 -28.54 -2.25
N LEU A 490 0.49 -27.93 -3.30
CA LEU A 490 -0.19 -26.86 -4.03
C LEU A 490 -1.27 -27.41 -4.98
N PRO A 491 -2.38 -26.69 -5.16
CA PRO A 491 -3.36 -27.03 -6.18
C PRO A 491 -2.76 -26.86 -7.58
N ASP A 492 -3.29 -27.56 -8.55
CA ASP A 492 -3.07 -27.22 -9.95
C ASP A 492 -3.82 -25.92 -10.28
N PHE A 493 -3.10 -24.80 -10.36
CA PHE A 493 -3.68 -23.47 -10.55
C PHE A 493 -4.44 -23.32 -11.87
N VAL A 494 -4.09 -24.08 -12.91
CA VAL A 494 -4.84 -24.09 -14.17
C VAL A 494 -6.21 -24.72 -13.96
N LYS A 495 -6.26 -25.91 -13.34
CA LYS A 495 -7.53 -26.57 -13.02
C LYS A 495 -8.35 -25.77 -12.00
N LEU A 496 -7.68 -25.10 -11.06
CA LEU A 496 -8.35 -24.24 -10.10
C LEU A 496 -9.03 -23.06 -10.79
N ALA A 497 -8.35 -22.42 -11.76
CA ALA A 497 -8.94 -21.36 -12.57
C ALA A 497 -10.18 -21.87 -13.32
N GLU A 498 -10.08 -23.01 -13.99
CA GLU A 498 -11.18 -23.64 -14.72
C GLU A 498 -12.37 -23.98 -13.80
N ALA A 499 -12.09 -24.48 -12.58
CA ALA A 499 -13.13 -24.77 -11.59
C ALA A 499 -13.91 -23.53 -11.14
N TYR A 500 -13.29 -22.34 -11.13
CA TYR A 500 -13.96 -21.07 -10.91
C TYR A 500 -14.65 -20.51 -12.16
N GLY A 501 -14.38 -21.05 -13.35
CA GLY A 501 -14.84 -20.50 -14.63
C GLY A 501 -13.94 -19.38 -15.16
N ALA A 502 -12.71 -19.30 -14.69
CA ALA A 502 -11.68 -18.41 -15.19
C ALA A 502 -10.76 -19.12 -16.16
N LYS A 503 -9.90 -18.37 -16.88
CA LYS A 503 -8.85 -18.93 -17.73
C LYS A 503 -7.61 -19.25 -16.89
N GLY A 504 -7.09 -20.47 -17.03
CA GLY A 504 -5.79 -20.87 -16.48
C GLY A 504 -4.71 -20.86 -17.56
N ILE A 505 -3.54 -20.33 -17.24
CA ILE A 505 -2.36 -20.35 -18.12
C ILE A 505 -1.17 -20.77 -17.26
N ARG A 506 -0.37 -21.75 -17.70
CA ARG A 506 0.90 -22.12 -17.06
C ARG A 506 2.05 -21.90 -18.01
N VAL A 507 3.14 -21.30 -17.50
CA VAL A 507 4.39 -21.13 -18.23
C VAL A 507 5.57 -21.57 -17.38
N GLN A 508 6.53 -22.29 -18.00
CA GLN A 508 7.69 -22.84 -17.31
C GLN A 508 9.02 -22.53 -18.02
N LYS A 509 8.96 -22.01 -19.26
CA LYS A 509 10.15 -21.72 -20.06
C LYS A 509 10.23 -20.25 -20.46
N PRO A 510 11.42 -19.63 -20.41
CA PRO A 510 11.58 -18.22 -20.75
C PRO A 510 11.12 -17.85 -22.16
N ASN A 511 11.32 -18.71 -23.13
CA ASN A 511 10.93 -18.45 -24.53
C ASN A 511 9.41 -18.50 -24.79
N GLU A 512 8.61 -18.98 -23.84
CA GLU A 512 7.15 -19.03 -23.92
C GLU A 512 6.50 -17.84 -23.18
N LEU A 513 7.25 -17.15 -22.34
CA LEU A 513 6.76 -16.18 -21.35
C LEU A 513 6.03 -15.01 -22.01
N ASP A 514 6.62 -14.35 -22.99
CA ASP A 514 6.03 -13.18 -23.65
C ASP A 514 4.71 -13.49 -24.33
N LYS A 515 4.64 -14.65 -25.02
CA LYS A 515 3.42 -15.11 -25.67
C LYS A 515 2.31 -15.34 -24.64
N ALA A 516 2.64 -16.00 -23.54
CA ALA A 516 1.71 -16.32 -22.49
C ALA A 516 1.21 -15.04 -21.75
N ILE A 517 2.11 -14.07 -21.48
CA ILE A 517 1.72 -12.79 -20.89
C ILE A 517 0.76 -12.02 -21.80
N ASN A 518 1.03 -11.95 -23.10
CA ASN A 518 0.12 -11.30 -24.07
C ASN A 518 -1.24 -12.00 -24.09
N GLU A 519 -1.28 -13.34 -24.09
CA GLU A 519 -2.51 -14.11 -24.00
C GLU A 519 -3.31 -13.79 -22.73
N MET A 520 -2.64 -13.65 -21.58
CA MET A 520 -3.27 -13.22 -20.33
C MET A 520 -3.87 -11.81 -20.44
N ILE A 521 -3.13 -10.86 -21.01
CA ILE A 521 -3.55 -9.45 -21.14
C ILE A 521 -4.76 -9.32 -22.07
N GLU A 522 -4.78 -10.06 -23.18
CA GLU A 522 -5.80 -9.97 -24.23
C GLU A 522 -7.10 -10.69 -23.88
N TYR A 523 -7.07 -11.63 -22.94
CA TYR A 523 -8.26 -12.37 -22.57
C TYR A 523 -9.28 -11.48 -21.83
N ASP A 524 -10.53 -11.45 -22.33
CA ASP A 524 -11.62 -10.69 -21.71
C ASP A 524 -12.29 -11.52 -20.60
N GLY A 525 -11.68 -11.50 -19.41
CA GLY A 525 -12.16 -12.22 -18.23
C GLY A 525 -11.05 -12.41 -17.18
N PRO A 526 -11.38 -12.97 -16.01
CA PRO A 526 -10.40 -13.32 -15.00
C PRO A 526 -9.43 -14.40 -15.50
N VAL A 527 -8.15 -14.24 -15.14
CA VAL A 527 -7.08 -15.20 -15.48
C VAL A 527 -6.27 -15.54 -14.24
N ILE A 528 -5.98 -16.82 -14.05
CA ILE A 528 -4.89 -17.25 -13.16
C ILE A 528 -3.72 -17.67 -14.05
N PHE A 529 -2.63 -16.92 -13.96
CA PHE A 529 -1.39 -17.14 -14.68
C PHE A 529 -0.35 -17.74 -13.73
N ASP A 530 -0.04 -19.01 -13.89
CA ASP A 530 0.91 -19.75 -13.07
C ASP A 530 2.30 -19.71 -13.75
N CYS A 531 3.13 -18.77 -13.30
CA CYS A 531 4.51 -18.65 -13.75
C CYS A 531 5.44 -19.44 -12.83
N VAL A 532 5.85 -20.62 -13.27
CA VAL A 532 6.81 -21.45 -12.53
C VAL A 532 8.21 -20.88 -12.70
N VAL A 533 8.82 -20.49 -11.58
CA VAL A 533 10.11 -19.79 -11.56
C VAL A 533 11.15 -20.55 -10.76
N GLU A 534 12.40 -20.04 -10.79
CA GLU A 534 13.52 -20.56 -9.99
C GLU A 534 13.14 -20.61 -8.50
N GLN A 535 13.34 -21.79 -7.88
CA GLN A 535 12.92 -22.05 -6.51
C GLN A 535 13.73 -21.31 -5.45
N ASN A 536 15.04 -21.20 -5.66
CA ASN A 536 16.00 -20.78 -4.63
C ASN A 536 16.46 -19.33 -4.80
N GLU A 537 15.78 -18.56 -5.66
CA GLU A 537 16.12 -17.15 -5.86
C GLU A 537 15.85 -16.33 -4.61
N ASN A 538 16.78 -15.44 -4.26
CA ASN A 538 16.66 -14.51 -3.15
C ASN A 538 16.43 -13.07 -3.65
N VAL A 539 15.79 -12.27 -2.81
CA VAL A 539 15.63 -10.83 -3.08
C VAL A 539 16.88 -10.10 -2.59
N PHE A 540 17.62 -9.56 -3.52
CA PHE A 540 18.75 -8.66 -3.24
C PHE A 540 18.56 -7.32 -3.96
N PRO A 541 19.14 -6.20 -3.44
CA PRO A 541 19.87 -6.10 -2.17
C PRO A 541 19.02 -6.44 -0.95
N MET A 542 19.68 -6.73 0.18
CA MET A 542 19.01 -6.93 1.47
C MET A 542 19.84 -6.30 2.60
N ILE A 543 19.23 -5.42 3.39
CA ILE A 543 19.79 -4.98 4.67
C ILE A 543 19.35 -5.98 5.74
N PRO A 544 20.27 -6.76 6.34
CA PRO A 544 19.92 -7.64 7.43
C PRO A 544 19.36 -6.87 8.63
N SER A 545 18.52 -7.52 9.43
CA SER A 545 17.94 -6.90 10.62
C SER A 545 19.02 -6.41 11.58
N GLY A 546 18.88 -5.17 12.09
CA GLY A 546 19.84 -4.53 12.98
C GLY A 546 21.11 -3.99 12.31
N LYS A 547 21.18 -4.01 10.97
CA LYS A 547 22.31 -3.46 10.20
C LYS A 547 22.00 -2.08 9.63
N ALA A 548 23.07 -1.33 9.30
CA ALA A 548 22.97 -0.03 8.65
C ALA A 548 22.83 -0.16 7.12
N HIS A 549 22.47 0.93 6.46
CA HIS A 549 22.26 0.95 5.00
C HIS A 549 23.51 0.56 4.19
N ASN A 550 24.69 0.92 4.66
CA ASN A 550 25.96 0.59 4.03
C ASN A 550 26.44 -0.86 4.28
N GLU A 551 25.71 -1.62 5.11
CA GLU A 551 25.99 -3.03 5.41
C GLU A 551 25.04 -3.98 4.66
N MET A 552 24.45 -3.52 3.54
CA MET A 552 23.54 -4.36 2.74
C MET A 552 24.29 -5.50 2.01
N LEU A 553 23.60 -6.63 1.89
CA LEU A 553 24.02 -7.79 1.09
C LEU A 553 23.62 -7.59 -0.37
N LEU A 554 24.53 -7.88 -1.30
CA LEU A 554 24.30 -7.73 -2.75
C LEU A 554 24.11 -9.07 -3.48
N GLY A 555 24.21 -10.21 -2.78
CA GLY A 555 23.98 -11.52 -3.34
C GLY A 555 25.26 -12.31 -3.74
N ASP A 556 26.39 -11.62 -3.83
CA ASP A 556 27.67 -12.26 -4.19
C ASP A 556 28.49 -12.72 -2.96
N GLU A 557 27.97 -12.45 -1.76
CA GLU A 557 28.69 -12.65 -0.50
C GLU A 557 28.20 -13.91 0.20
N THR A 558 29.12 -14.79 0.57
CA THR A 558 28.85 -15.86 1.54
C THR A 558 28.67 -15.22 2.92
N VAL A 559 27.42 -15.10 3.36
CA VAL A 559 27.10 -14.55 4.66
C VAL A 559 27.63 -15.48 5.75
N LYS A 560 28.70 -15.06 6.41
CA LYS A 560 29.21 -15.65 7.66
C LYS A 560 29.01 -14.69 8.85
N GLU A 561 28.11 -13.72 8.73
CA GLU A 561 27.94 -12.75 9.79
C GLU A 561 26.94 -13.23 10.85
N GLU A 562 27.35 -13.20 12.09
CA GLU A 562 26.47 -13.37 13.25
C GLU A 562 25.45 -12.24 13.29
N ILE A 563 24.18 -12.57 13.40
CA ILE A 563 23.11 -11.58 13.66
C ILE A 563 23.41 -10.97 15.02
N SER A 564 23.47 -9.65 15.12
CA SER A 564 23.59 -8.96 16.41
C SER A 564 22.43 -9.34 17.34
N ASP A 565 22.63 -9.26 18.65
CA ASP A 565 21.56 -9.58 19.60
C ASP A 565 20.33 -8.67 19.43
N GLU A 566 20.54 -7.40 19.03
CA GLU A 566 19.45 -6.50 18.60
C GLU A 566 18.75 -6.98 17.34
N GLY A 567 19.50 -7.51 16.36
CA GLY A 567 18.95 -8.10 15.15
C GLY A 567 18.09 -9.34 15.42
N LYS A 568 18.46 -10.16 16.42
CA LYS A 568 17.66 -11.33 16.86
C LYS A 568 16.32 -10.96 17.47
N VAL A 569 16.22 -9.80 18.08
CA VAL A 569 14.96 -9.30 18.69
C VAL A 569 14.00 -8.74 17.64
N LEU A 570 14.52 -8.32 16.47
CA LEU A 570 13.75 -7.73 15.38
C LEU A 570 13.32 -8.76 14.31
N VAL A 571 13.68 -10.02 14.48
CA VAL A 571 13.37 -11.13 13.55
C VAL A 571 12.08 -11.85 13.92
#